data_7a43b518f4800a09c62f46acd29dd549
#
_entry.id   7a43b518f4800a09c62f46acd29dd549
#
_cell.length_a   1.000
_cell.length_b   1.000
_cell.length_c   1.000
_cell.angle_alpha   90.00
_cell.angle_beta   90.00
_cell.angle_gamma   90.00
#
_symmetry.space_group_name_H-M   'P 1'
#
loop_
_entity.id
_entity.type
_entity.pdbx_description
1 polymer ?
#
loop_
_entity_poly.entity_id
_entity_poly.type
_entity_poly.pdbx_seq_one_letter_code
_entity_poly.pdbx_strand_id
1 'polypeptide(L)'
;VFLTAALSSCSGQSDKSKKMENRSTNPLLCDPATGVCEVPGEKFEIGNIDVMTDEKPVKVIYFTDPICSSCWGIEPQLRKLKLEYGDNVDIEYRMGGLLPDWSYNSGGISKPSDVAHHWDEVSLYYDMPIDGDIWLQDPLDSSYPPSIAFKAAQMQDREKALDFMRELREMVFLKKKNIAKWEHIAAAAKKVGLNTDQLKKDFEGRGKELFQEDLKLAREMGVRGFPTMFFTNDAGKREIVYGSKPYAFYETAVLRVNSDTKKSEYSKNWESLFAKYNSLTAKEFSELSGTPRKESERLLNELSDKGTLEKLTTKNGSIWTLKS
;
A
#
# COMPACT_ATOMS: atom_id res chain seq x y z
N VAL A 1 -53.86 -45.59 33.13
CA VAL A 1 -53.12 -44.46 33.75
C VAL A 1 -51.98 -44.16 32.83
N PHE A 2 -52.19 -43.16 31.95
CA PHE A 2 -51.11 -42.68 31.06
C PHE A 2 -50.53 -41.39 31.64
N LEU A 3 -49.24 -41.38 31.94
CA LEU A 3 -48.47 -40.15 32.23
C LEU A 3 -47.85 -39.63 30.89
N THR A 4 -48.27 -38.48 30.47
CA THR A 4 -47.62 -37.72 29.42
C THR A 4 -46.56 -36.79 30.02
N ALA A 5 -45.29 -37.01 29.69
CA ALA A 5 -44.21 -36.12 30.06
C ALA A 5 -44.06 -35.04 28.95
N ALA A 6 -44.22 -33.79 29.33
CA ALA A 6 -43.97 -32.66 28.44
C ALA A 6 -42.47 -32.35 28.46
N LEU A 7 -41.85 -32.45 27.28
CA LEU A 7 -40.48 -31.98 27.04
C LEU A 7 -40.53 -30.49 26.68
N SER A 8 -40.04 -29.65 27.57
CA SER A 8 -39.78 -28.23 27.34
C SER A 8 -38.44 -28.06 26.65
N SER A 9 -38.43 -27.72 25.36
CA SER A 9 -37.25 -27.36 24.62
C SER A 9 -36.89 -25.91 24.84
N CYS A 10 -35.85 -25.62 25.58
CA CYS A 10 -35.20 -24.30 25.58
C CYS A 10 -34.40 -24.11 24.31
N SER A 11 -34.91 -23.36 23.37
CA SER A 11 -34.14 -22.86 22.22
C SER A 11 -33.42 -21.55 22.63
N GLY A 12 -32.20 -21.71 23.08
CA GLY A 12 -31.25 -20.60 23.21
C GLY A 12 -30.62 -20.33 21.86
N GLN A 13 -31.25 -19.58 20.98
CA GLN A 13 -30.63 -19.00 19.81
C GLN A 13 -29.82 -17.76 20.28
N SER A 14 -28.50 -17.93 20.37
CA SER A 14 -27.56 -16.84 20.61
C SER A 14 -27.60 -15.88 19.43
N ASP A 15 -28.02 -14.66 19.70
CA ASP A 15 -28.04 -13.51 18.81
C ASP A 15 -26.61 -13.07 18.43
N LYS A 16 -25.97 -13.81 17.51
CA LYS A 16 -24.66 -13.48 16.92
C LYS A 16 -24.78 -12.72 15.58
N SER A 17 -25.98 -12.46 15.09
CA SER A 17 -26.19 -11.86 13.78
C SER A 17 -26.33 -10.33 13.77
N LYS A 18 -26.38 -9.66 14.93
CA LYS A 18 -26.58 -8.20 14.99
C LYS A 18 -25.32 -7.37 15.20
N LYS A 19 -24.13 -7.95 15.11
CA LYS A 19 -22.84 -7.22 15.30
C LYS A 19 -22.06 -6.97 14.02
N MET A 20 -22.65 -7.21 12.84
CA MET A 20 -21.98 -7.06 11.55
C MET A 20 -22.45 -5.87 10.69
N GLU A 21 -23.34 -5.02 11.16
CA GLU A 21 -23.93 -3.94 10.33
C GLU A 21 -23.38 -2.54 10.59
N ASN A 22 -22.31 -2.38 11.38
CA ASN A 22 -21.71 -1.06 11.58
C ASN A 22 -20.19 -1.11 11.32
N ARG A 23 -19.77 -1.61 10.13
CA ARG A 23 -18.40 -1.50 9.69
C ARG A 23 -18.16 -0.10 9.16
N SER A 24 -17.29 0.56 9.83
CA SER A 24 -16.73 1.88 9.61
C SER A 24 -16.42 2.18 8.14
N THR A 25 -17.01 3.24 7.60
CA THR A 25 -16.69 3.83 6.28
C THR A 25 -15.55 4.86 6.38
N ASN A 26 -14.69 4.77 7.38
CA ASN A 26 -13.59 5.72 7.56
C ASN A 26 -12.37 5.31 6.75
N PRO A 27 -11.85 6.19 5.85
CA PRO A 27 -10.73 5.89 4.97
C PRO A 27 -9.40 5.61 5.70
N LEU A 28 -9.23 6.08 6.93
CA LEU A 28 -8.02 5.82 7.72
C LEU A 28 -8.06 4.46 8.44
N LEU A 29 -9.24 3.82 8.51
CA LEU A 29 -9.40 2.45 8.99
C LEU A 29 -9.39 1.51 7.81
N CYS A 30 -8.24 0.94 7.51
CA CYS A 30 -8.16 -0.16 6.57
C CYS A 30 -8.87 -1.38 7.19
N ASP A 31 -9.93 -1.88 6.55
CA ASP A 31 -10.58 -3.10 6.99
C ASP A 31 -9.67 -4.31 6.69
N PRO A 32 -9.12 -4.99 7.71
CA PRO A 32 -8.25 -6.14 7.49
C PRO A 32 -8.94 -7.27 6.73
N ALA A 33 -10.26 -7.46 6.87
CA ALA A 33 -10.98 -8.53 6.21
C ALA A 33 -11.12 -8.32 4.71
N THR A 34 -11.24 -7.07 4.25
CA THR A 34 -11.27 -6.71 2.82
C THR A 34 -9.92 -6.28 2.30
N GLY A 35 -9.01 -5.86 3.18
CA GLY A 35 -7.71 -5.31 2.85
C GLY A 35 -7.77 -3.94 2.19
N VAL A 36 -8.79 -3.14 2.49
CA VAL A 36 -9.06 -1.85 1.84
C VAL A 36 -9.08 -0.71 2.83
N CYS A 37 -8.43 0.39 2.49
CA CYS A 37 -8.64 1.70 3.10
C CYS A 37 -9.65 2.46 2.22
N GLU A 38 -10.86 2.70 2.71
CA GLU A 38 -11.94 3.32 1.91
C GLU A 38 -11.76 4.85 1.79
N VAL A 39 -12.28 5.41 0.70
CA VAL A 39 -12.33 6.87 0.47
C VAL A 39 -13.77 7.36 0.61
N PRO A 40 -14.02 8.54 1.22
CA PRO A 40 -15.36 9.12 1.28
C PRO A 40 -15.87 9.48 -0.12
N GLY A 41 -17.11 9.09 -0.46
CA GLY A 41 -17.73 9.48 -1.71
C GLY A 41 -18.95 8.67 -2.11
N GLU A 42 -19.73 9.21 -3.05
CA GLU A 42 -20.92 8.57 -3.63
C GLU A 42 -20.54 7.48 -4.64
N LYS A 43 -21.48 6.54 -4.89
CA LYS A 43 -21.31 5.46 -5.87
C LYS A 43 -21.34 6.02 -7.30
N PHE A 44 -20.31 5.77 -8.08
CA PHE A 44 -20.24 6.11 -9.50
C PHE A 44 -20.18 4.85 -10.37
N GLU A 45 -20.72 4.95 -11.60
CA GLU A 45 -20.58 3.93 -12.63
C GLU A 45 -19.24 4.08 -13.34
N ILE A 46 -18.63 2.94 -13.73
CA ILE A 46 -17.29 2.87 -14.28
C ILE A 46 -17.32 3.32 -15.75
N GLY A 47 -16.67 4.44 -16.06
CA GLY A 47 -16.48 4.95 -17.42
C GLY A 47 -15.37 4.22 -18.20
N ASN A 48 -15.41 4.34 -19.54
CA ASN A 48 -14.34 3.91 -20.45
C ASN A 48 -13.16 4.87 -20.35
N ILE A 49 -11.94 4.33 -20.27
CA ILE A 49 -10.72 5.12 -20.17
C ILE A 49 -9.75 4.72 -21.27
N ASP A 50 -9.34 5.70 -22.05
CA ASP A 50 -8.21 5.58 -22.96
C ASP A 50 -6.91 5.73 -22.16
N VAL A 51 -6.20 4.63 -21.95
CA VAL A 51 -4.86 4.62 -21.36
C VAL A 51 -3.86 4.65 -22.51
N MET A 52 -3.31 5.82 -22.76
CA MET A 52 -2.20 5.98 -23.70
C MET A 52 -0.90 5.67 -22.97
N THR A 53 -0.13 4.70 -23.40
CA THR A 53 1.32 4.71 -23.57
C THR A 53 2.03 3.37 -23.49
N ASP A 54 3.24 3.37 -23.96
CA ASP A 54 4.37 2.42 -23.92
C ASP A 54 4.09 0.92 -24.15
N GLU A 55 4.99 0.35 -24.88
CA GLU A 55 5.08 -0.94 -25.57
C GLU A 55 4.76 -2.21 -24.74
N LYS A 56 4.44 -2.11 -23.44
CA LYS A 56 4.16 -3.29 -22.61
C LYS A 56 2.72 -3.76 -22.78
N PRO A 57 2.50 -5.08 -22.96
CA PRO A 57 1.19 -5.64 -23.32
C PRO A 57 0.13 -5.56 -22.20
N VAL A 58 0.55 -5.32 -20.96
CA VAL A 58 -0.35 -5.16 -19.81
C VAL A 58 -0.08 -3.82 -19.13
N LYS A 59 -1.11 -2.99 -19.08
CA LYS A 59 -1.09 -1.70 -18.38
C LYS A 59 -1.85 -1.81 -17.08
N VAL A 60 -1.27 -1.27 -16.00
CA VAL A 60 -1.88 -1.28 -14.67
C VAL A 60 -1.99 0.15 -14.16
N ILE A 61 -3.20 0.61 -13.88
CA ILE A 61 -3.42 1.84 -13.11
C ILE A 61 -3.57 1.46 -11.65
N TYR A 62 -2.63 1.90 -10.83
CA TYR A 62 -2.58 1.61 -9.40
C TYR A 62 -2.90 2.86 -8.59
N PHE A 63 -4.10 2.89 -8.00
CA PHE A 63 -4.49 3.91 -7.04
C PHE A 63 -4.00 3.54 -5.66
N THR A 64 -3.25 4.47 -5.06
CA THR A 64 -2.56 4.30 -3.79
C THR A 64 -2.50 5.63 -3.01
N ASP A 65 -1.96 5.59 -1.80
CA ASP A 65 -1.69 6.78 -0.99
C ASP A 65 -0.43 6.55 -0.14
N PRO A 66 0.38 7.59 0.14
CA PRO A 66 1.61 7.44 0.92
C PRO A 66 1.40 6.89 2.33
N ILE A 67 0.25 7.17 2.96
CA ILE A 67 -0.08 6.72 4.32
C ILE A 67 -1.07 5.54 4.36
N CYS A 68 -1.37 4.94 3.23
CA CYS A 68 -2.26 3.79 3.16
C CYS A 68 -1.55 2.53 3.69
N SER A 69 -1.94 2.05 4.88
CA SER A 69 -1.35 0.86 5.51
C SER A 69 -1.59 -0.43 4.72
N SER A 70 -2.76 -0.57 4.06
CA SER A 70 -3.01 -1.70 3.14
C SER A 70 -2.12 -1.65 1.90
N CYS A 71 -1.80 -0.43 1.39
CA CYS A 71 -0.86 -0.26 0.29
C CYS A 71 0.58 -0.61 0.69
N TRP A 72 0.95 -0.33 1.96
CA TRP A 72 2.21 -0.82 2.53
C TRP A 72 2.18 -2.34 2.68
N GLY A 73 1.05 -2.90 3.10
CA GLY A 73 0.85 -4.34 3.26
C GLY A 73 1.02 -5.17 1.99
N ILE A 74 0.78 -4.58 0.79
CA ILE A 74 0.96 -5.27 -0.49
C ILE A 74 2.33 -5.05 -1.16
N GLU A 75 3.24 -4.32 -0.53
CA GLU A 75 4.59 -4.13 -1.10
C GLU A 75 5.30 -5.45 -1.47
N PRO A 76 5.22 -6.53 -0.66
CA PRO A 76 5.80 -7.82 -1.04
C PRO A 76 5.27 -8.35 -2.37
N GLN A 77 3.94 -8.33 -2.56
CA GLN A 77 3.27 -8.81 -3.77
C GLN A 77 3.58 -7.92 -4.98
N LEU A 78 3.60 -6.60 -4.76
CA LEU A 78 3.90 -5.63 -5.81
C LEU A 78 5.33 -5.74 -6.32
N ARG A 79 6.31 -5.93 -5.42
CA ARG A 79 7.71 -6.18 -5.76
C ARG A 79 7.89 -7.48 -6.52
N LYS A 80 7.21 -8.54 -6.08
CA LYS A 80 7.22 -9.84 -6.79
C LYS A 80 6.62 -9.72 -8.19
N LEU A 81 5.49 -9.01 -8.34
CA LEU A 81 4.89 -8.75 -9.65
C LEU A 81 5.85 -8.04 -10.59
N LYS A 82 6.59 -7.05 -10.09
CA LYS A 82 7.61 -6.33 -10.88
C LYS A 82 8.79 -7.22 -11.26
N LEU A 83 9.21 -8.15 -10.39
CA LEU A 83 10.30 -9.08 -10.69
C LEU A 83 9.87 -10.14 -11.71
N GLU A 84 8.66 -10.68 -11.59
CA GLU A 84 8.19 -11.78 -12.42
C GLU A 84 7.57 -11.31 -13.76
N TYR A 85 7.01 -10.10 -13.80
CA TYR A 85 6.25 -9.61 -14.97
C TYR A 85 6.65 -8.21 -15.43
N GLY A 86 7.68 -7.60 -14.83
CA GLY A 86 8.07 -6.22 -15.13
C GLY A 86 8.39 -5.93 -16.59
N ASP A 87 8.81 -6.93 -17.35
CA ASP A 87 9.06 -6.79 -18.79
C ASP A 87 7.76 -6.66 -19.60
N ASN A 88 6.64 -7.15 -19.07
CA ASN A 88 5.34 -7.21 -19.73
C ASN A 88 4.28 -6.30 -19.10
N VAL A 89 4.54 -5.78 -17.90
CA VAL A 89 3.58 -4.99 -17.11
C VAL A 89 4.14 -3.61 -16.87
N ASP A 90 3.43 -2.57 -17.31
CA ASP A 90 3.69 -1.18 -16.90
C ASP A 90 2.71 -0.78 -15.80
N ILE A 91 3.23 -0.25 -14.68
CA ILE A 91 2.41 0.17 -13.53
C ILE A 91 2.46 1.68 -13.41
N GLU A 92 1.33 2.31 -13.66
CA GLU A 92 1.12 3.73 -13.45
C GLU A 92 0.55 3.99 -12.06
N TYR A 93 1.29 4.76 -11.25
CA TYR A 93 0.89 5.12 -9.89
C TYR A 93 0.07 6.40 -9.88
N ARG A 94 -1.14 6.31 -9.32
CA ARG A 94 -2.07 7.42 -9.14
C ARG A 94 -2.35 7.63 -7.64
N MET A 95 -2.33 8.90 -7.21
CA MET A 95 -2.55 9.26 -5.82
C MET A 95 -4.03 9.43 -5.52
N GLY A 96 -4.50 8.76 -4.47
CA GLY A 96 -5.92 8.71 -4.14
C GLY A 96 -6.41 9.73 -3.12
N GLY A 97 -5.50 10.33 -2.32
CA GLY A 97 -5.86 11.36 -1.35
C GLY A 97 -6.68 10.83 -0.16
N LEU A 98 -6.12 9.86 0.54
CA LEU A 98 -6.78 9.12 1.64
C LEU A 98 -7.25 10.02 2.79
N LEU A 99 -6.44 11.01 3.18
CA LEU A 99 -6.73 11.96 4.25
C LEU A 99 -6.65 13.39 3.71
N PRO A 100 -7.79 13.99 3.29
CA PRO A 100 -7.83 15.41 2.91
C PRO A 100 -7.46 16.31 4.10
N ASP A 101 -8.17 16.15 5.20
CA ASP A 101 -7.99 16.82 6.49
C ASP A 101 -8.78 16.10 7.59
N TRP A 102 -8.74 16.61 8.83
CA TRP A 102 -9.45 16.05 9.98
C TRP A 102 -10.90 16.52 10.14
N SER A 103 -11.46 17.32 9.24
CA SER A 103 -12.88 17.68 9.23
C SER A 103 -13.78 16.48 8.89
N TYR A 104 -13.19 15.47 8.26
CA TYR A 104 -13.85 14.21 7.94
C TYR A 104 -13.82 13.26 9.15
N ASN A 105 -14.94 13.20 9.84
CA ASN A 105 -15.14 12.35 11.03
C ASN A 105 -16.20 11.29 10.74
N SER A 106 -15.81 10.04 10.53
CA SER A 106 -16.74 8.92 10.43
C SER A 106 -16.14 7.62 10.96
N GLY A 107 -16.99 6.65 11.22
CA GLY A 107 -16.56 5.27 11.52
C GLY A 107 -15.75 5.10 12.80
N GLY A 108 -15.90 5.97 13.80
CA GLY A 108 -15.23 5.85 15.09
C GLY A 108 -13.86 6.50 15.15
N ILE A 109 -13.35 7.10 14.07
CA ILE A 109 -12.14 7.94 14.08
C ILE A 109 -12.55 9.40 14.07
N SER A 110 -12.17 10.12 15.10
CA SER A 110 -12.40 11.56 15.24
C SER A 110 -11.13 12.37 15.43
N LYS A 111 -10.03 11.72 15.71
CA LYS A 111 -8.74 12.33 16.05
C LYS A 111 -7.59 11.39 15.69
N PRO A 112 -6.37 11.91 15.53
CA PRO A 112 -5.18 11.11 15.19
C PRO A 112 -4.92 9.90 16.10
N SER A 113 -5.15 10.05 17.41
CA SER A 113 -4.90 8.95 18.35
C SER A 113 -5.76 7.70 18.12
N ASP A 114 -6.90 7.85 17.46
CA ASP A 114 -7.77 6.70 17.15
C ASP A 114 -7.14 5.81 16.04
N VAL A 115 -6.26 6.38 15.21
CA VAL A 115 -5.54 5.67 14.14
C VAL A 115 -4.37 4.86 14.68
N ALA A 116 -3.72 5.31 15.77
CA ALA A 116 -2.50 4.71 16.30
C ALA A 116 -2.65 3.21 16.58
N HIS A 117 -3.68 2.85 17.37
CA HIS A 117 -3.96 1.46 17.73
C HIS A 117 -4.32 0.60 16.50
N HIS A 118 -5.13 1.16 15.59
CA HIS A 118 -5.48 0.47 14.35
C HIS A 118 -4.24 0.16 13.48
N TRP A 119 -3.28 1.08 13.38
CA TRP A 119 -2.04 0.85 12.64
C TRP A 119 -1.20 -0.27 13.26
N ASP A 120 -1.15 -0.38 14.58
CA ASP A 120 -0.49 -1.50 15.26
C ASP A 120 -1.18 -2.85 14.93
N GLU A 121 -2.52 -2.88 14.91
CA GLU A 121 -3.29 -4.09 14.56
C GLU A 121 -3.06 -4.51 13.10
N VAL A 122 -3.12 -3.59 12.15
CA VAL A 122 -2.91 -3.91 10.72
C VAL A 122 -1.46 -4.27 10.43
N SER A 123 -0.49 -3.81 11.22
CA SER A 123 0.90 -4.29 11.16
C SER A 123 0.99 -5.80 11.37
N LEU A 124 0.31 -6.31 12.38
CA LEU A 124 0.27 -7.73 12.69
C LEU A 124 -0.50 -8.51 11.59
N TYR A 125 -1.58 -7.94 11.09
CA TYR A 125 -2.39 -8.57 10.05
C TYR A 125 -1.61 -8.74 8.72
N TYR A 126 -0.86 -7.73 8.29
CA TYR A 126 -0.06 -7.78 7.06
C TYR A 126 1.31 -8.42 7.24
N ASP A 127 1.74 -8.69 8.49
CA ASP A 127 3.13 -9.07 8.80
C ASP A 127 4.15 -8.08 8.20
N MET A 128 3.75 -6.81 8.15
CA MET A 128 4.57 -5.68 7.70
C MET A 128 4.71 -4.68 8.84
N PRO A 129 5.94 -4.28 9.20
CA PRO A 129 6.15 -3.41 10.36
C PRO A 129 5.50 -2.04 10.15
N ILE A 130 4.69 -1.62 11.12
CA ILE A 130 4.09 -0.28 11.22
C ILE A 130 4.14 0.13 12.68
N ASP A 131 4.63 1.32 12.97
CA ASP A 131 4.63 1.94 14.28
C ASP A 131 3.55 3.02 14.32
N GLY A 132 2.42 2.71 14.96
CA GLY A 132 1.27 3.61 15.06
C GLY A 132 1.51 4.84 15.92
N ASP A 133 2.59 4.89 16.70
CA ASP A 133 2.89 5.98 17.62
C ASP A 133 3.15 7.32 16.93
N ILE A 134 3.37 7.35 15.60
CA ILE A 134 3.41 8.60 14.81
C ILE A 134 2.14 9.44 15.05
N TRP A 135 0.98 8.78 15.13
CA TRP A 135 -0.31 9.45 15.34
C TRP A 135 -0.49 10.03 16.74
N LEU A 136 0.37 9.62 17.70
CA LEU A 136 0.42 10.15 19.06
C LEU A 136 1.49 11.24 19.23
N GLN A 137 2.60 11.15 18.46
CA GLN A 137 3.79 11.99 18.67
C GLN A 137 3.87 13.18 17.72
N ASP A 138 3.58 12.96 16.43
CA ASP A 138 3.65 13.97 15.38
C ASP A 138 2.66 13.62 14.26
N PRO A 139 1.34 13.70 14.53
CA PRO A 139 0.30 13.28 13.60
C PRO A 139 0.30 14.10 12.30
N LEU A 140 -0.09 13.45 11.20
CA LEU A 140 -0.29 14.12 9.93
C LEU A 140 -1.66 14.82 9.92
N ASP A 141 -1.70 16.05 9.42
CA ASP A 141 -2.96 16.76 9.17
C ASP A 141 -3.61 16.34 7.85
N SER A 142 -2.80 15.86 6.89
CA SER A 142 -3.27 15.49 5.55
C SER A 142 -2.28 14.55 4.86
N SER A 143 -2.78 13.68 3.98
CA SER A 143 -1.96 12.89 3.04
C SER A 143 -1.70 13.61 1.70
N TYR A 144 -2.30 14.79 1.50
CA TYR A 144 -2.16 15.56 0.26
C TYR A 144 -0.73 16.04 0.02
N PRO A 145 0.00 16.63 1.00
CA PRO A 145 1.36 17.09 0.76
C PRO A 145 2.30 15.98 0.23
N PRO A 146 2.41 14.78 0.84
CA PRO A 146 3.25 13.72 0.29
C PRO A 146 2.74 13.18 -1.06
N SER A 147 1.43 13.19 -1.31
CA SER A 147 0.85 12.81 -2.61
C SER A 147 1.24 13.80 -3.72
N ILE A 148 1.15 15.11 -3.46
CA ILE A 148 1.59 16.17 -4.38
C ILE A 148 3.10 16.08 -4.63
N ALA A 149 3.89 15.83 -3.58
CA ALA A 149 5.34 15.66 -3.70
C ALA A 149 5.71 14.45 -4.58
N PHE A 150 4.96 13.35 -4.47
CA PHE A 150 5.15 12.20 -5.36
C PHE A 150 4.87 12.55 -6.83
N LYS A 151 3.81 13.30 -7.12
CA LYS A 151 3.53 13.77 -8.49
C LYS A 151 4.64 14.68 -9.01
N ALA A 152 5.16 15.58 -8.18
CA ALA A 152 6.30 16.42 -8.50
C ALA A 152 7.59 15.59 -8.75
N ALA A 153 7.82 14.52 -7.95
CA ALA A 153 8.93 13.61 -8.15
C ALA A 153 8.82 12.85 -9.48
N GLN A 154 7.61 12.40 -9.87
CA GLN A 154 7.37 11.75 -11.16
C GLN A 154 7.72 12.64 -12.38
N MET A 155 7.63 13.96 -12.25
CA MET A 155 8.02 14.90 -13.31
C MET A 155 9.53 14.93 -13.53
N GLN A 156 10.33 14.60 -12.51
CA GLN A 156 11.78 14.52 -12.65
C GLN A 156 12.23 13.16 -13.17
N ASP A 157 11.76 12.09 -12.52
CA ASP A 157 12.18 10.72 -12.82
C ASP A 157 11.16 9.73 -12.23
N ARG A 158 10.55 8.90 -13.07
CA ARG A 158 9.51 7.93 -12.66
C ARG A 158 10.06 6.85 -11.71
N GLU A 159 11.28 6.35 -11.96
CA GLU A 159 11.89 5.30 -11.14
C GLU A 159 12.32 5.85 -9.77
N LYS A 160 12.99 7.01 -9.75
CA LYS A 160 13.36 7.67 -8.49
C LYS A 160 12.12 8.09 -7.68
N ALA A 161 11.01 8.40 -8.34
CA ALA A 161 9.74 8.68 -7.64
C ALA A 161 9.23 7.44 -6.88
N LEU A 162 9.46 6.22 -7.38
CA LEU A 162 9.11 5.00 -6.65
C LEU A 162 10.00 4.80 -5.43
N ASP A 163 11.30 5.05 -5.54
CA ASP A 163 12.23 5.04 -4.41
C ASP A 163 11.87 6.13 -3.39
N PHE A 164 11.46 7.31 -3.87
CA PHE A 164 10.97 8.40 -3.03
C PHE A 164 9.69 8.02 -2.28
N MET A 165 8.71 7.39 -2.94
CA MET A 165 7.51 6.85 -2.28
C MET A 165 7.89 5.82 -1.21
N ARG A 166 8.83 4.94 -1.51
CA ARG A 166 9.33 3.96 -0.54
C ARG A 166 9.94 4.63 0.68
N GLU A 167 10.78 5.63 0.51
CA GLU A 167 11.40 6.37 1.62
C GLU A 167 10.34 7.11 2.46
N LEU A 168 9.36 7.77 1.83
CA LEU A 168 8.25 8.40 2.54
C LEU A 168 7.48 7.38 3.39
N ARG A 169 7.18 6.20 2.84
CA ARG A 169 6.51 5.12 3.58
C ARG A 169 7.35 4.61 4.75
N GLU A 170 8.65 4.41 4.56
CA GLU A 170 9.55 4.04 5.67
C GLU A 170 9.61 5.12 6.75
N MET A 171 9.60 6.39 6.36
CA MET A 171 9.57 7.51 7.30
C MET A 171 8.32 7.50 8.17
N VAL A 172 7.14 7.36 7.56
CA VAL A 172 5.87 7.44 8.30
C VAL A 172 5.56 6.15 9.05
N PHE A 173 5.76 4.99 8.43
CA PHE A 173 5.41 3.70 9.04
C PHE A 173 6.44 3.20 10.05
N LEU A 174 7.73 3.53 9.87
CA LEU A 174 8.80 2.94 10.67
C LEU A 174 9.57 3.94 11.54
N LYS A 175 9.73 5.18 11.05
CA LYS A 175 10.60 6.18 11.67
C LYS A 175 9.84 7.28 12.39
N LYS A 176 8.50 7.20 12.45
CA LYS A 176 7.61 8.19 13.08
C LYS A 176 7.89 9.63 12.61
N LYS A 177 8.04 9.81 11.29
CA LYS A 177 8.26 11.10 10.67
C LYS A 177 7.00 11.57 9.95
N ASN A 178 6.53 12.77 10.28
CA ASN A 178 5.38 13.37 9.64
C ASN A 178 5.74 13.83 8.22
N ILE A 179 5.41 12.98 7.24
CA ILE A 179 5.72 13.22 5.82
C ILE A 179 4.83 14.29 5.16
N ALA A 180 3.90 14.93 5.88
CA ALA A 180 3.23 16.13 5.41
C ALA A 180 4.11 17.39 5.55
N LYS A 181 5.16 17.33 6.37
CA LYS A 181 6.12 18.41 6.57
C LYS A 181 7.17 18.45 5.48
N TRP A 182 7.41 19.66 4.94
CA TRP A 182 8.38 19.83 3.83
C TRP A 182 9.78 19.34 4.15
N GLU A 183 10.28 19.52 5.37
CA GLU A 183 11.59 19.05 5.78
C GLU A 183 11.77 17.53 5.58
N HIS A 184 10.75 16.74 5.87
CA HIS A 184 10.80 15.29 5.67
C HIS A 184 10.66 14.91 4.19
N ILE A 185 9.81 15.62 3.43
CA ILE A 185 9.70 15.48 1.97
C ILE A 185 11.05 15.77 1.31
N ALA A 186 11.69 16.89 1.65
CA ALA A 186 12.98 17.28 1.11
C ALA A 186 14.09 16.30 1.49
N ALA A 187 14.09 15.79 2.73
CA ALA A 187 15.05 14.77 3.18
C ALA A 187 14.91 13.46 2.40
N ALA A 188 13.67 12.99 2.17
CA ALA A 188 13.41 11.81 1.36
C ALA A 188 13.87 12.00 -0.10
N ALA A 189 13.57 13.15 -0.70
CA ALA A 189 13.97 13.49 -2.06
C ALA A 189 15.48 13.51 -2.24
N LYS A 190 16.18 14.16 -1.30
CA LYS A 190 17.66 14.20 -1.28
C LYS A 190 18.26 12.80 -1.20
N LYS A 191 17.70 11.93 -0.35
CA LYS A 191 18.18 10.56 -0.14
C LYS A 191 18.15 9.74 -1.43
N VAL A 192 17.11 9.92 -2.26
CA VAL A 192 16.95 9.19 -3.52
C VAL A 192 17.54 9.92 -4.74
N GLY A 193 18.23 11.03 -4.53
CA GLY A 193 18.93 11.76 -5.59
C GLY A 193 18.01 12.56 -6.52
N LEU A 194 16.85 13.02 -6.02
CA LEU A 194 16.02 14.02 -6.69
C LEU A 194 16.56 15.44 -6.42
N ASN A 195 16.33 16.34 -7.37
CA ASN A 195 16.64 17.75 -7.18
C ASN A 195 15.57 18.39 -6.28
N THR A 196 15.94 18.76 -5.06
CA THR A 196 15.02 19.28 -4.04
C THR A 196 14.47 20.67 -4.36
N ASP A 197 15.24 21.52 -5.06
CA ASP A 197 14.78 22.87 -5.44
C ASP A 197 13.75 22.79 -6.57
N GLN A 198 14.00 21.92 -7.56
CA GLN A 198 13.01 21.63 -8.60
C GLN A 198 11.77 20.98 -8.02
N LEU A 199 11.94 20.00 -7.11
CA LEU A 199 10.82 19.35 -6.43
C LEU A 199 9.94 20.37 -5.69
N LYS A 200 10.55 21.38 -5.05
CA LYS A 200 9.80 22.44 -4.36
C LYS A 200 8.94 23.26 -5.30
N LYS A 201 9.51 23.67 -6.44
CA LYS A 201 8.79 24.43 -7.48
C LYS A 201 7.61 23.62 -8.04
N ASP A 202 7.87 22.36 -8.37
CA ASP A 202 6.85 21.47 -8.94
C ASP A 202 5.77 21.13 -7.89
N PHE A 203 6.15 20.94 -6.63
CA PHE A 203 5.24 20.74 -5.50
C PHE A 203 4.30 21.93 -5.29
N GLU A 204 4.81 23.17 -5.41
CA GLU A 204 4.02 24.40 -5.27
C GLU A 204 3.17 24.69 -6.52
N GLY A 205 3.53 24.15 -7.67
CA GLY A 205 2.92 24.36 -8.98
C GLY A 205 2.24 23.13 -9.58
N ARG A 206 2.78 22.63 -10.69
CA ARG A 206 2.20 21.56 -11.54
C ARG A 206 1.91 20.26 -10.78
N GLY A 207 2.66 19.92 -9.74
CA GLY A 207 2.40 18.74 -8.91
C GLY A 207 1.01 18.75 -8.28
N LYS A 208 0.50 19.92 -7.88
CA LYS A 208 -0.87 20.06 -7.35
C LYS A 208 -1.92 19.76 -8.42
N GLU A 209 -1.71 20.25 -9.64
CA GLU A 209 -2.62 20.02 -10.76
C GLU A 209 -2.68 18.53 -11.13
N LEU A 210 -1.52 17.88 -11.26
CA LEU A 210 -1.42 16.44 -11.52
C LEU A 210 -2.07 15.60 -10.42
N PHE A 211 -1.97 16.02 -9.17
CA PHE A 211 -2.67 15.37 -8.07
C PHE A 211 -4.19 15.53 -8.19
N GLN A 212 -4.68 16.71 -8.56
CA GLN A 212 -6.11 16.92 -8.82
C GLN A 212 -6.61 16.10 -10.00
N GLU A 213 -5.80 15.94 -11.05
CA GLU A 213 -6.08 15.02 -12.16
C GLU A 213 -6.23 13.57 -11.67
N ASP A 214 -5.34 13.11 -10.77
CA ASP A 214 -5.43 11.78 -10.17
C ASP A 214 -6.72 11.60 -9.33
N LEU A 215 -7.09 12.60 -8.51
CA LEU A 215 -8.34 12.57 -7.73
C LEU A 215 -9.59 12.56 -8.63
N LYS A 216 -9.55 13.30 -9.74
CA LYS A 216 -10.62 13.31 -10.74
C LYS A 216 -10.73 11.92 -11.38
N LEU A 217 -9.61 11.36 -11.85
CA LEU A 217 -9.55 10.04 -12.46
C LEU A 217 -10.04 8.95 -11.50
N ALA A 218 -9.65 9.02 -10.22
CA ALA A 218 -10.13 8.07 -9.20
C ALA A 218 -11.67 8.06 -9.09
N ARG A 219 -12.29 9.26 -9.09
CA ARG A 219 -13.75 9.39 -9.09
C ARG A 219 -14.38 8.82 -10.37
N GLU A 220 -13.86 9.16 -11.53
CA GLU A 220 -14.34 8.70 -12.84
C GLU A 220 -14.23 7.17 -12.99
N MET A 221 -13.18 6.58 -12.40
CA MET A 221 -12.98 5.12 -12.39
C MET A 221 -13.75 4.41 -11.28
N GLY A 222 -14.49 5.11 -10.43
CA GLY A 222 -15.26 4.54 -9.34
C GLY A 222 -14.39 3.93 -8.22
N VAL A 223 -13.19 4.48 -7.99
CA VAL A 223 -12.29 4.04 -6.91
C VAL A 223 -12.89 4.42 -5.57
N ARG A 224 -13.10 3.44 -4.70
CA ARG A 224 -13.70 3.62 -3.38
C ARG A 224 -12.75 3.37 -2.22
N GLY A 225 -11.54 2.92 -2.50
CA GLY A 225 -10.54 2.65 -1.48
C GLY A 225 -9.23 2.16 -2.09
N PHE A 226 -8.23 1.95 -1.24
CA PHE A 226 -6.88 1.58 -1.64
C PHE A 226 -6.42 0.32 -0.90
N PRO A 227 -5.55 -0.47 -1.53
CA PRO A 227 -5.11 -0.39 -2.94
C PRO A 227 -6.22 -0.76 -3.93
N THR A 228 -6.26 -0.10 -5.09
CA THR A 228 -7.10 -0.52 -6.24
C THR A 228 -6.23 -0.53 -7.49
N MET A 229 -6.22 -1.67 -8.20
CA MET A 229 -5.46 -1.86 -9.44
C MET A 229 -6.38 -2.26 -10.57
N PHE A 230 -6.29 -1.53 -11.68
CA PHE A 230 -6.97 -1.86 -12.94
C PHE A 230 -5.93 -2.37 -13.91
N PHE A 231 -6.04 -3.64 -14.30
CA PHE A 231 -5.22 -4.28 -15.31
C PHE A 231 -5.94 -4.20 -16.64
N THR A 232 -5.28 -3.73 -17.69
CA THR A 232 -5.85 -3.58 -19.03
C THR A 232 -4.86 -3.97 -20.11
N ASN A 233 -5.36 -4.24 -21.32
CA ASN A 233 -4.57 -4.38 -22.54
C ASN A 233 -5.19 -3.58 -23.69
N ASP A 234 -4.50 -3.49 -24.81
CA ASP A 234 -4.95 -2.74 -25.98
C ASP A 234 -6.18 -3.36 -26.70
N ALA A 235 -6.51 -4.63 -26.39
CA ALA A 235 -7.72 -5.29 -26.85
C ALA A 235 -8.96 -4.99 -25.98
N GLY A 236 -8.84 -4.10 -24.99
CA GLY A 236 -9.93 -3.70 -24.10
C GLY A 236 -10.29 -4.72 -23.00
N LYS A 237 -9.50 -5.79 -22.84
CA LYS A 237 -9.68 -6.68 -21.67
C LYS A 237 -9.35 -5.94 -20.39
N ARG A 238 -10.12 -6.19 -19.34
CA ARG A 238 -9.96 -5.51 -18.05
C ARG A 238 -10.18 -6.46 -16.88
N GLU A 239 -9.29 -6.38 -15.88
CA GLU A 239 -9.42 -7.03 -14.59
C GLU A 239 -9.18 -6.01 -13.47
N ILE A 240 -9.82 -6.21 -12.31
CA ILE A 240 -9.68 -5.33 -11.15
C ILE A 240 -9.25 -6.15 -9.95
N VAL A 241 -8.18 -5.70 -9.30
CA VAL A 241 -7.77 -6.20 -7.98
C VAL A 241 -8.02 -5.09 -6.96
N TYR A 242 -9.01 -5.31 -6.10
CA TYR A 242 -9.44 -4.36 -5.08
C TYR A 242 -9.06 -4.85 -3.70
N GLY A 243 -8.40 -3.99 -2.93
CA GLY A 243 -7.88 -4.30 -1.61
C GLY A 243 -6.60 -5.13 -1.63
N SER A 244 -6.10 -5.41 -0.44
CA SER A 244 -4.96 -6.31 -0.26
C SER A 244 -5.36 -7.75 -0.57
N LYS A 245 -4.64 -8.38 -1.50
CA LYS A 245 -4.89 -9.75 -1.93
C LYS A 245 -3.59 -10.56 -1.92
N PRO A 246 -3.67 -11.90 -1.78
CA PRO A 246 -2.54 -12.79 -2.03
C PRO A 246 -1.98 -12.62 -3.46
N TYR A 247 -0.68 -12.90 -3.63
CA TYR A 247 0.02 -12.71 -4.90
C TYR A 247 -0.68 -13.34 -6.12
N ALA A 248 -1.28 -14.52 -5.96
CA ALA A 248 -1.99 -15.22 -7.03
C ALA A 248 -3.11 -14.40 -7.70
N PHE A 249 -3.71 -13.44 -7.00
CA PHE A 249 -4.74 -12.56 -7.58
C PHE A 249 -4.15 -11.60 -8.60
N TYR A 250 -2.99 -11.01 -8.31
CA TYR A 250 -2.28 -10.11 -9.22
C TYR A 250 -1.77 -10.85 -10.45
N GLU A 251 -1.16 -12.02 -10.25
CA GLU A 251 -0.73 -12.92 -11.33
C GLU A 251 -1.90 -13.33 -12.21
N THR A 252 -3.03 -13.74 -11.61
CA THR A 252 -4.24 -14.11 -12.35
C THR A 252 -4.77 -12.93 -13.18
N ALA A 253 -4.75 -11.71 -12.64
CA ALA A 253 -5.20 -10.53 -13.37
C ALA A 253 -4.32 -10.27 -14.61
N VAL A 254 -2.99 -10.38 -14.48
CA VAL A 254 -2.06 -10.27 -15.62
C VAL A 254 -2.40 -11.30 -16.70
N LEU A 255 -2.52 -12.58 -16.33
CA LEU A 255 -2.74 -13.68 -17.28
C LEU A 255 -4.14 -13.64 -17.91
N ARG A 256 -5.16 -13.13 -17.22
CA ARG A 256 -6.50 -12.94 -17.78
C ARG A 256 -6.53 -11.81 -18.81
N VAL A 257 -5.78 -10.74 -18.55
CA VAL A 257 -5.68 -9.61 -19.47
C VAL A 257 -4.83 -9.98 -20.69
N ASN A 258 -3.72 -10.69 -20.49
CA ASN A 258 -2.87 -11.18 -21.57
C ASN A 258 -2.32 -12.58 -21.24
N SER A 259 -2.94 -13.62 -21.83
CA SER A 259 -2.58 -15.03 -21.63
C SER A 259 -1.20 -15.41 -22.12
N ASP A 260 -0.61 -14.62 -23.01
CA ASP A 260 0.70 -14.91 -23.61
C ASP A 260 1.86 -14.36 -22.78
N THR A 261 1.55 -13.60 -21.73
CA THR A 261 2.54 -13.05 -20.79
C THR A 261 3.27 -14.16 -20.07
N LYS A 262 4.59 -14.16 -20.16
CA LYS A 262 5.45 -15.14 -19.49
C LYS A 262 6.12 -14.51 -18.27
N LYS A 263 6.27 -15.34 -17.26
CA LYS A 263 6.99 -15.01 -16.04
C LYS A 263 8.50 -14.98 -16.31
N SER A 264 9.16 -13.90 -15.90
CA SER A 264 10.61 -13.79 -15.92
C SER A 264 11.21 -14.50 -14.69
N GLU A 265 12.34 -15.16 -14.91
CA GLU A 265 13.13 -15.73 -13.80
C GLU A 265 14.02 -14.64 -13.18
N TYR A 266 14.17 -14.69 -11.86
CA TYR A 266 15.08 -13.80 -11.12
C TYR A 266 15.84 -14.53 -10.04
N SER A 267 17.00 -14.01 -9.66
CA SER A 267 17.80 -14.57 -8.57
C SER A 267 17.16 -14.30 -7.22
N LYS A 268 16.97 -15.37 -6.43
CA LYS A 268 16.28 -15.33 -5.14
C LYS A 268 17.21 -15.23 -3.93
N ASN A 269 18.54 -15.16 -4.15
CA ASN A 269 19.50 -14.98 -3.08
C ASN A 269 19.41 -13.58 -2.49
N TRP A 270 19.91 -13.41 -1.27
CA TRP A 270 19.81 -12.14 -0.56
C TRP A 270 20.62 -11.02 -1.26
N GLU A 271 21.77 -11.35 -1.85
CA GLU A 271 22.64 -10.38 -2.55
C GLU A 271 21.89 -9.72 -3.71
N SER A 272 21.28 -10.54 -4.56
CA SER A 272 20.50 -10.06 -5.72
C SER A 272 19.25 -9.28 -5.31
N LEU A 273 18.57 -9.72 -4.25
CA LEU A 273 17.36 -9.03 -3.78
C LEU A 273 17.69 -7.66 -3.17
N PHE A 274 18.78 -7.55 -2.37
CA PHE A 274 19.22 -6.26 -1.84
C PHE A 274 19.92 -5.38 -2.88
N ALA A 275 20.50 -5.95 -3.94
CA ALA A 275 20.98 -5.17 -5.08
C ALA A 275 19.82 -4.52 -5.86
N LYS A 276 18.63 -5.17 -5.87
CA LYS A 276 17.43 -4.64 -6.54
C LYS A 276 16.63 -3.69 -5.65
N TYR A 277 16.55 -3.97 -4.35
CA TYR A 277 15.76 -3.22 -3.37
C TYR A 277 16.63 -2.77 -2.21
N ASN A 278 16.74 -1.45 -2.01
CA ASN A 278 17.57 -0.85 -0.95
C ASN A 278 17.22 -1.33 0.45
N SER A 279 15.97 -1.74 0.67
CA SER A 279 15.47 -2.18 1.96
C SER A 279 14.45 -3.30 1.80
N LEU A 280 14.45 -4.25 2.73
CA LEU A 280 13.49 -5.35 2.79
C LEU A 280 13.06 -5.60 4.23
N THR A 281 11.75 -5.79 4.42
CA THR A 281 11.21 -6.43 5.62
C THR A 281 11.37 -7.94 5.52
N ALA A 282 11.22 -8.67 6.63
CA ALA A 282 11.30 -10.12 6.57
C ALA A 282 10.13 -10.75 5.77
N LYS A 283 8.97 -10.08 5.74
CA LYS A 283 7.84 -10.49 4.89
C LYS A 283 8.15 -10.33 3.41
N GLU A 284 8.73 -9.18 3.02
CA GLU A 284 9.16 -8.95 1.64
C GLU A 284 10.22 -9.96 1.21
N PHE A 285 11.25 -10.16 2.04
CA PHE A 285 12.29 -11.14 1.74
C PHE A 285 11.71 -12.56 1.57
N SER A 286 10.81 -12.97 2.45
CA SER A 286 10.11 -14.27 2.38
C SER A 286 9.34 -14.43 1.07
N GLU A 287 8.56 -13.42 0.67
CA GLU A 287 7.73 -13.46 -0.54
C GLU A 287 8.60 -13.50 -1.83
N LEU A 288 9.73 -12.78 -1.83
CA LEU A 288 10.62 -12.67 -2.99
C LEU A 288 11.57 -13.87 -3.10
N SER A 289 12.14 -14.34 -1.99
CA SER A 289 13.08 -15.47 -1.99
C SER A 289 12.37 -16.83 -2.08
N GLY A 290 11.11 -16.90 -1.61
CA GLY A 290 10.39 -18.16 -1.39
C GLY A 290 10.81 -18.87 -0.11
N THR A 291 11.70 -18.28 0.71
CA THR A 291 12.11 -18.81 2.00
C THR A 291 10.99 -18.63 3.03
N PRO A 292 10.70 -19.62 3.90
CA PRO A 292 9.70 -19.45 4.96
C PRO A 292 9.94 -18.21 5.84
N ARG A 293 8.87 -17.56 6.28
CA ARG A 293 8.92 -16.26 6.97
C ARG A 293 9.89 -16.22 8.17
N LYS A 294 9.87 -17.27 9.01
CA LYS A 294 10.74 -17.36 10.19
C LYS A 294 12.21 -17.56 9.82
N GLU A 295 12.48 -18.33 8.78
CA GLU A 295 13.83 -18.57 8.27
C GLU A 295 14.39 -17.30 7.61
N SER A 296 13.53 -16.58 6.88
CA SER A 296 13.86 -15.26 6.31
C SER A 296 14.34 -14.29 7.37
N GLU A 297 13.59 -14.15 8.46
CA GLU A 297 13.96 -13.27 9.56
C GLU A 297 15.26 -13.72 10.26
N ARG A 298 15.45 -15.02 10.46
CA ARG A 298 16.69 -15.56 11.02
C ARG A 298 17.90 -15.23 10.14
N LEU A 299 17.80 -15.47 8.83
CA LEU A 299 18.87 -15.14 7.89
C LEU A 299 19.21 -13.64 7.89
N LEU A 300 18.19 -12.78 7.85
CA LEU A 300 18.39 -11.33 7.86
C LEU A 300 19.04 -10.84 9.17
N ASN A 301 18.69 -11.45 10.32
CA ASN A 301 19.36 -11.16 11.59
C ASN A 301 20.82 -11.64 11.57
N GLU A 302 21.11 -12.85 11.09
CA GLU A 302 22.48 -13.35 10.95
C GLU A 302 23.35 -12.46 10.06
N LEU A 303 22.80 -11.92 8.96
CA LEU A 303 23.51 -10.97 8.09
C LEU A 303 23.72 -9.63 8.77
N SER A 304 22.78 -9.18 9.61
CA SER A 304 22.95 -7.98 10.43
C SER A 304 24.01 -8.16 11.50
N ASP A 305 24.02 -9.30 12.21
CA ASP A 305 25.01 -9.62 13.23
C ASP A 305 26.45 -9.71 12.65
N LYS A 306 26.57 -10.16 11.40
CA LYS A 306 27.84 -10.15 10.63
C LYS A 306 28.23 -8.77 10.11
N GLY A 307 27.37 -7.74 10.30
CA GLY A 307 27.62 -6.38 9.84
C GLY A 307 27.43 -6.17 8.34
N THR A 308 26.80 -7.11 7.62
CA THR A 308 26.46 -7.00 6.20
C THR A 308 25.24 -6.13 5.97
N LEU A 309 24.23 -6.26 6.85
CA LEU A 309 23.01 -5.48 6.82
C LEU A 309 22.91 -4.59 8.05
N GLU A 310 22.28 -3.44 7.90
CA GLU A 310 21.79 -2.61 9.00
C GLU A 310 20.34 -2.95 9.30
N LYS A 311 20.01 -3.07 10.59
CA LYS A 311 18.65 -3.36 11.05
C LYS A 311 18.05 -2.16 11.77
N LEU A 312 16.90 -1.69 11.30
CA LEU A 312 16.04 -0.78 12.03
C LEU A 312 14.90 -1.59 12.68
N THR A 313 14.85 -1.59 14.00
CA THR A 313 13.76 -2.23 14.76
C THR A 313 12.74 -1.19 15.17
N THR A 314 11.46 -1.49 14.93
CA THR A 314 10.31 -0.69 15.35
C THR A 314 9.48 -1.47 16.38
N LYS A 315 8.42 -0.87 16.88
CA LYS A 315 7.48 -1.49 17.84
C LYS A 315 6.93 -2.84 17.31
N ASN A 316 6.61 -2.94 16.04
CA ASN A 316 5.89 -4.07 15.44
C ASN A 316 6.69 -4.81 14.36
N GLY A 317 8.02 -4.76 14.39
CA GLY A 317 8.86 -5.50 13.46
C GLY A 317 10.12 -4.75 13.04
N SER A 318 10.76 -5.21 11.98
CA SER A 318 12.06 -4.66 11.55
C SER A 318 12.17 -4.56 10.03
N ILE A 319 13.06 -3.70 9.59
CA ILE A 319 13.49 -3.57 8.20
C ILE A 319 15.02 -3.65 8.15
N TRP A 320 15.55 -4.24 7.09
CA TRP A 320 16.99 -4.37 6.86
C TRP A 320 17.40 -3.65 5.59
N THR A 321 18.55 -3.02 5.62
CA THR A 321 19.20 -2.31 4.50
C THR A 321 20.64 -2.78 4.33
N LEU A 322 21.18 -2.71 3.10
CA LEU A 322 22.62 -2.93 2.93
C LEU A 322 23.40 -1.88 3.71
N LYS A 323 24.44 -2.31 4.38
CA LYS A 323 25.40 -1.39 4.99
C LYS A 323 26.26 -0.76 3.89
N SER A 324 26.22 0.57 3.81
CA SER A 324 27.03 1.37 2.87
C SER A 324 28.52 1.41 3.25
#